data_d6a05a249c3ba94ccd6773c6e20e386b
#
_entry.id   d6a05a249c3ba94ccd6773c6e20e386b
#
_cell.length_a   1.000
_cell.length_b   1.000
_cell.length_c   1.000
_cell.angle_alpha   90.00
_cell.angle_beta   90.00
_cell.angle_gamma   90.00
#
_symmetry.space_group_name_H-M   'P 1'
#
loop_
_entity.id
_entity.type
_entity.pdbx_description
1 polymer ?
#
loop_
_entity_poly.entity_id
_entity_poly.type
_entity_poly.pdbx_seq_one_letter_code
_entity_poly.pdbx_strand_id
1 'polypeptide(L)'
;MIRNEDKLSEVLSYLEKVIEDRKKSKNKSYTSDLLSQGIDRVSQKVGEEAIEVVIASNNKKKKQVIYESADLVFHLLVLWKKLNIKKNDIAKELLRRKNDKS
;
A
#
# COMPACT_ATOMS: atom_id res chain seq x y z
N MET A 1 -14.85 -7.15 15.96
CA MET A 1 -15.52 -7.40 14.68
C MET A 1 -15.28 -6.24 13.71
N ILE A 2 -14.93 -6.55 12.48
CA ILE A 2 -14.70 -5.53 11.45
C ILE A 2 -16.04 -5.07 10.89
N ARG A 3 -16.28 -3.77 10.95
CA ARG A 3 -17.46 -3.18 10.34
C ARG A 3 -17.10 -2.73 8.93
N ASN A 4 -18.07 -2.72 8.01
CA ASN A 4 -17.79 -2.40 6.61
C ASN A 4 -17.19 -1.00 6.43
N GLU A 5 -17.66 -0.02 7.19
CA GLU A 5 -17.17 1.35 7.07
C GLU A 5 -15.77 1.54 7.66
N ASP A 6 -15.32 0.60 8.53
CA ASP A 6 -14.00 0.68 9.17
C ASP A 6 -13.01 -0.35 8.60
N LYS A 7 -13.47 -1.12 7.64
CA LYS A 7 -12.74 -2.30 7.17
C LYS A 7 -11.36 -1.96 6.61
N LEU A 8 -11.26 -0.87 5.86
CA LEU A 8 -9.98 -0.49 5.27
C LEU A 8 -8.93 -0.22 6.33
N SER A 9 -9.29 0.53 7.39
CA SER A 9 -8.34 0.83 8.46
C SER A 9 -7.83 -0.45 9.13
N GLU A 10 -8.71 -1.40 9.40
CA GLU A 10 -8.31 -2.65 10.03
C GLU A 10 -7.46 -3.52 9.10
N VAL A 11 -7.78 -3.55 7.81
CA VAL A 11 -7.01 -4.29 6.83
C VAL A 11 -5.61 -3.69 6.69
N LEU A 12 -5.49 -2.36 6.66
CA LEU A 12 -4.19 -1.71 6.58
C LEU A 12 -3.33 -2.02 7.82
N SER A 13 -3.94 -2.05 9.02
CA SER A 13 -3.23 -2.42 10.24
C SER A 13 -2.74 -3.86 10.17
N TYR A 14 -3.60 -4.76 9.68
CA TYR A 14 -3.23 -6.16 9.51
C TYR A 14 -2.06 -6.31 8.53
N LEU A 15 -2.12 -5.61 7.40
CA LEU A 15 -1.07 -5.68 6.39
C LEU A 15 0.27 -5.12 6.89
N GLU A 16 0.23 -4.04 7.67
CA GLU A 16 1.46 -3.52 8.30
C GLU A 16 2.13 -4.60 9.14
N LYS A 17 1.33 -5.32 9.91
CA LYS A 17 1.84 -6.39 10.75
C LYS A 17 2.40 -7.53 9.92
N VAL A 18 1.68 -7.95 8.88
CA VAL A 18 2.14 -9.01 7.99
C VAL A 18 3.46 -8.64 7.33
N ILE A 19 3.57 -7.40 6.84
CA ILE A 19 4.79 -6.93 6.19
C ILE A 19 5.96 -6.92 7.19
N GLU A 20 5.71 -6.49 8.43
CA GLU A 20 6.72 -6.53 9.47
C GLU A 20 7.19 -7.96 9.74
N ASP A 21 6.25 -8.90 9.81
CA ASP A 21 6.56 -10.31 10.03
C ASP A 21 7.37 -10.87 8.85
N ARG A 22 7.03 -10.52 7.62
CA ARG A 22 7.78 -10.97 6.43
C ARG A 22 9.20 -10.42 6.42
N LYS A 23 9.38 -9.19 6.88
CA LYS A 23 10.71 -8.58 6.98
C LYS A 23 11.61 -9.39 7.91
N LYS A 24 11.05 -9.94 8.98
CA LYS A 24 11.79 -10.72 9.98
C LYS A 24 11.89 -12.20 9.64
N SER A 25 11.09 -12.69 8.71
CA SER A 25 10.99 -14.10 8.39
C SER A 25 12.21 -14.56 7.57
N LYS A 26 12.64 -15.79 7.82
CA LYS A 26 13.66 -16.44 7.01
C LYS A 26 13.06 -17.16 5.81
N ASN A 27 11.75 -17.33 5.78
CA ASN A 27 11.06 -17.97 4.67
C ASN A 27 10.93 -17.01 3.51
N LYS A 28 11.10 -17.53 2.30
CA LYS A 28 10.96 -16.72 1.10
C LYS A 28 9.49 -16.46 0.79
N SER A 29 9.20 -15.23 0.39
CA SER A 29 7.90 -14.81 -0.11
C SER A 29 8.12 -13.62 -1.03
N TYR A 30 7.10 -13.28 -1.82
CA TYR A 30 7.16 -12.07 -2.64
C TYR A 30 7.51 -10.85 -1.78
N THR A 31 6.84 -10.72 -0.63
CA THR A 31 7.02 -9.57 0.25
C THR A 31 8.44 -9.54 0.84
N SER A 32 8.94 -10.69 1.32
CA SER A 32 10.30 -10.71 1.88
C SER A 32 11.34 -10.42 0.82
N ASP A 33 11.15 -10.94 -0.39
CA ASP A 33 12.07 -10.65 -1.50
C ASP A 33 12.07 -9.16 -1.84
N LEU A 34 10.87 -8.57 -1.92
CA LEU A 34 10.75 -7.15 -2.24
C LEU A 34 11.38 -6.29 -1.15
N LEU A 35 11.15 -6.64 0.13
CA LEU A 35 11.74 -5.92 1.25
C LEU A 35 13.27 -6.01 1.29
N SER A 36 13.85 -7.07 0.72
CA SER A 36 15.30 -7.22 0.65
C SER A 36 15.94 -6.38 -0.45
N GLN A 37 15.15 -5.84 -1.36
CA GLN A 37 15.66 -5.05 -2.47
C GLN A 37 15.76 -3.58 -2.07
N GLY A 38 16.51 -2.81 -2.87
CA GLY A 38 16.71 -1.40 -2.58
C GLY A 38 15.47 -0.54 -2.82
N ILE A 39 15.52 0.68 -2.30
CA ILE A 39 14.44 1.65 -2.44
C ILE A 39 14.05 1.86 -3.91
N ASP A 40 15.04 1.90 -4.80
CA ASP A 40 14.79 2.13 -6.23
C ASP A 40 13.85 1.08 -6.81
N ARG A 41 14.06 -0.19 -6.45
CA ARG A 41 13.21 -1.27 -6.96
C ARG A 41 11.81 -1.19 -6.37
N VAL A 42 11.71 -0.93 -5.06
CA VAL A 42 10.40 -0.85 -4.40
C VAL A 42 9.61 0.33 -4.94
N SER A 43 10.24 1.50 -5.10
CA SER A 43 9.55 2.68 -5.64
C SER A 43 9.18 2.49 -7.11
N GLN A 44 9.99 1.76 -7.87
CA GLN A 44 9.66 1.40 -9.25
C GLN A 44 8.35 0.59 -9.29
N LYS A 45 8.18 -0.35 -8.37
CA LYS A 45 6.94 -1.15 -8.30
C LYS A 45 5.74 -0.25 -8.01
N VAL A 46 5.88 0.72 -7.11
CA VAL A 46 4.81 1.68 -6.84
C VAL A 46 4.43 2.43 -8.11
N GLY A 47 5.43 2.89 -8.87
CA GLY A 47 5.18 3.59 -10.13
C GLY A 47 4.45 2.71 -11.14
N GLU A 48 4.88 1.47 -11.29
CA GLU A 48 4.25 0.51 -12.22
C GLU A 48 2.79 0.28 -11.86
N GLU A 49 2.50 0.06 -10.57
CA GLU A 49 1.13 -0.19 -10.13
C GLU A 49 0.24 1.04 -10.28
N ALA A 50 0.81 2.23 -10.06
CA ALA A 50 0.06 3.47 -10.28
C ALA A 50 -0.35 3.62 -11.75
N ILE A 51 0.55 3.28 -12.67
CA ILE A 51 0.25 3.32 -14.10
C ILE A 51 -0.87 2.33 -14.45
N GLU A 52 -0.85 1.14 -13.83
CA GLU A 52 -1.91 0.15 -14.05
C GLU A 52 -3.28 0.67 -13.61
N VAL A 53 -3.32 1.43 -12.50
CA VAL A 53 -4.57 2.08 -12.07
C VAL A 53 -5.05 3.06 -13.13
N VAL A 54 -4.14 3.85 -13.69
CA VAL A 54 -4.49 4.84 -14.73
C VAL A 54 -5.06 4.14 -15.95
N ILE A 55 -4.40 3.08 -16.41
CA ILE A 55 -4.85 2.33 -17.58
C ILE A 55 -6.23 1.74 -17.35
N ALA A 56 -6.43 1.09 -16.19
CA ALA A 56 -7.72 0.51 -15.85
C ALA A 56 -8.82 1.57 -15.80
N SER A 57 -8.50 2.75 -15.25
CA SER A 57 -9.45 3.86 -15.15
C SER A 57 -9.86 4.38 -16.54
N ASN A 58 -8.90 4.52 -17.45
CA ASN A 58 -9.17 4.99 -18.80
C ASN A 58 -10.05 4.00 -19.56
N ASN A 59 -9.93 2.71 -19.27
CA ASN A 59 -10.75 1.67 -19.89
C ASN A 59 -12.09 1.50 -19.19
N LYS A 60 -12.34 2.23 -18.10
CA LYS A 60 -13.59 2.22 -17.33
C LYS A 60 -13.96 0.84 -16.80
N LYS A 61 -12.97 0.01 -16.52
CA LYS A 61 -13.19 -1.35 -16.00
C LYS A 61 -13.13 -1.30 -14.47
N LYS A 62 -14.29 -1.16 -13.86
CA LYS A 62 -14.39 -0.95 -12.41
C LYS A 62 -13.69 -2.04 -11.60
N LYS A 63 -13.90 -3.32 -11.95
CA LYS A 63 -13.25 -4.42 -11.22
C LYS A 63 -11.74 -4.34 -11.34
N GLN A 64 -11.23 -3.96 -12.50
CA GLN A 64 -9.80 -3.84 -12.73
C GLN A 64 -9.23 -2.68 -11.93
N VAL A 65 -9.95 -1.56 -11.85
CA VAL A 65 -9.52 -0.41 -11.04
C VAL A 65 -9.39 -0.83 -9.58
N ILE A 66 -10.35 -1.59 -9.07
CA ILE A 66 -10.32 -2.07 -7.68
C ILE A 66 -9.10 -2.97 -7.47
N TYR A 67 -8.87 -3.91 -8.39
CA TYR A 67 -7.73 -4.83 -8.31
C TYR A 67 -6.40 -4.07 -8.30
N GLU A 68 -6.21 -3.17 -9.27
CA GLU A 68 -4.95 -2.44 -9.38
C GLU A 68 -4.78 -1.44 -8.23
N SER A 69 -5.87 -0.86 -7.74
CA SER A 69 -5.79 0.04 -6.58
C SER A 69 -5.34 -0.70 -5.33
N ALA A 70 -5.86 -1.91 -5.11
CA ALA A 70 -5.44 -2.73 -3.98
C ALA A 70 -3.95 -3.08 -4.10
N ASP A 71 -3.50 -3.42 -5.30
CA ASP A 71 -2.10 -3.73 -5.54
C ASP A 71 -1.20 -2.52 -5.28
N LEU A 72 -1.63 -1.35 -5.72
CA LEU A 72 -0.92 -0.10 -5.46
C LEU A 72 -0.80 0.16 -3.96
N VAL A 73 -1.91 0.04 -3.22
CA VAL A 73 -1.90 0.25 -1.78
C VAL A 73 -0.94 -0.71 -1.09
N PHE A 74 -0.93 -1.98 -1.50
CA PHE A 74 0.00 -2.94 -0.94
C PHE A 74 1.46 -2.52 -1.14
N HIS A 75 1.80 -2.10 -2.36
CA HIS A 75 3.18 -1.70 -2.66
C HIS A 75 3.56 -0.40 -1.94
N LEU A 76 2.61 0.51 -1.74
CA LEU A 76 2.84 1.69 -0.92
C LEU A 76 3.18 1.30 0.52
N LEU A 77 2.46 0.33 1.08
CA LEU A 77 2.75 -0.15 2.44
C LEU A 77 4.16 -0.73 2.54
N VAL A 78 4.60 -1.47 1.51
CA VAL A 78 5.96 -2.01 1.48
C VAL A 78 6.99 -0.88 1.41
N LEU A 79 6.75 0.11 0.54
CA LEU A 79 7.65 1.26 0.42
C LEU A 79 7.76 2.01 1.76
N TRP A 80 6.61 2.26 2.40
CA TRP A 80 6.63 2.94 3.69
C TRP A 80 7.42 2.13 4.72
N LYS A 81 7.29 0.81 4.70
CA LYS A 81 8.08 -0.04 5.60
C LYS A 81 9.57 0.14 5.37
N LYS A 82 9.99 0.18 4.11
CA LYS A 82 11.41 0.40 3.77
C LYS A 82 11.92 1.74 4.29
N LEU A 83 11.07 2.75 4.32
CA LEU A 83 11.41 4.11 4.74
C LEU A 83 11.09 4.37 6.20
N ASN A 84 10.63 3.34 6.92
CA ASN A 84 10.26 3.44 8.33
C ASN A 84 9.13 4.46 8.57
N ILE A 85 8.20 4.50 7.62
CA ILE A 85 6.99 5.33 7.68
C ILE A 85 5.81 4.42 8.03
N LYS A 86 4.93 4.89 8.90
CA LYS A 86 3.74 4.13 9.30
C LYS A 86 2.49 4.72 8.64
N LYS A 87 1.47 3.87 8.48
CA LYS A 87 0.20 4.35 7.92
C LYS A 87 -0.38 5.53 8.70
N ASN A 88 -0.12 5.57 10.01
CA ASN A 88 -0.59 6.70 10.82
C ASN A 88 0.08 8.02 10.45
N ASP A 89 1.30 7.98 9.95
CA ASP A 89 1.96 9.19 9.45
C ASP A 89 1.19 9.76 8.26
N ILE A 90 0.72 8.87 7.38
CA ILE A 90 -0.07 9.28 6.23
C ILE A 90 -1.44 9.80 6.69
N ALA A 91 -2.05 9.12 7.66
CA ALA A 91 -3.34 9.57 8.21
C ALA A 91 -3.23 10.96 8.81
N LYS A 92 -2.16 11.23 9.56
CA LYS A 92 -1.94 12.55 10.14
C LYS A 92 -1.83 13.63 9.07
N GLU A 93 -1.10 13.34 8.01
CA GLU A 93 -0.94 14.31 6.93
C GLU A 93 -2.26 14.57 6.21
N LEU A 94 -3.05 13.54 5.96
CA LEU A 94 -4.36 13.69 5.34
C LEU A 94 -5.29 14.51 6.21
N LEU A 95 -5.27 14.29 7.53
CA LEU A 95 -6.08 15.08 8.46
C LEU A 95 -5.62 16.53 8.49
N ARG A 96 -4.31 16.77 8.42
CA ARG A 96 -3.78 18.13 8.37
C ARG A 96 -4.32 18.89 7.15
N ARG A 97 -4.49 18.21 6.03
CA ARG A 97 -4.96 18.82 4.77
C ARG A 97 -6.48 18.94 4.67
N LYS A 98 -7.18 18.45 5.66
CA LYS A 98 -8.63 18.35 5.62
C LYS A 98 -9.31 19.67 5.26
N ASN A 99 -8.86 20.79 5.85
CA ASN A 99 -9.45 22.11 5.60
C ASN A 99 -8.96 22.72 4.30
N ASP A 100 -7.84 22.26 3.77
CA ASP A 100 -7.26 22.79 2.53
C ASP A 100 -7.83 22.12 1.28
N LYS A 101 -8.22 20.84 1.41
CA LYS A 101 -8.61 20.00 0.28
C LYS A 101 -10.10 19.70 0.21
N SER A 102 -10.79 19.91 1.28
CA SER A 102 -12.24 19.67 1.29
C SER A 102 -13.02 20.96 1.17
#